data_a51c553b7b226cff8cb6a0d30d8201c4
#
_entry.id   a51c553b7b226cff8cb6a0d30d8201c4
#
_cell.length_a   1.000
_cell.length_b   1.000
_cell.length_c   1.000
_cell.angle_alpha   90.00
_cell.angle_beta   90.00
_cell.angle_gamma   90.00
#
_symmetry.space_group_name_H-M   'P 1'
#
loop_
_entity.id
_entity.type
_entity.pdbx_description
1 polymer ?
#
loop_
_entity_poly.entity_id
_entity_poly.type
_entity_poly.pdbx_seq_one_letter_code
_entity_poly.pdbx_strand_id
1 'polypeptide(L)'
;YAVWLKTACSDNVIDHCYLADLGAGGVKIGSPWYINDSTLVCKRNVVNNSIITHAGSELPCGVGVAVFHASDNRITHNEISDLRYSGVSVGWVWGYNNSDAVWTNVLMKDGTVDFAQTPLISQAVRNLVAYNHIHHIGWGELSDMGAVYTLGESHGTRIVHNMIHDVLSYDYGGWGLYTDEGSTGVEMSSNLVYRCKSGGFHQHYGKENRIENNIFAFGHYYQVQYTRVEDHQSFSFKHNIILQDKGETLAGPWENGKIDMDYNLYWHLNGSPQFGKHSFSEWKKLKERHSVEMDPGFKDAVNDDFRFASKKAVRKIHFKPFDLTEVGVYGSSEWKEKARMPEESLELFREIAKVRLKK
;
A
#
# COMPACT_ATOMS: atom_id res chain seq x y z
N TYR A 1 -1.23 -16.83 -12.32
CA TYR A 1 -1.69 -16.82 -10.95
C TYR A 1 -1.92 -18.24 -10.45
N ALA A 2 -1.57 -18.50 -9.20
CA ALA A 2 -1.80 -19.81 -8.59
C ALA A 2 -3.30 -20.09 -8.42
N VAL A 3 -4.06 -19.09 -7.98
CA VAL A 3 -5.52 -19.19 -7.79
C VAL A 3 -6.22 -18.01 -8.45
N TRP A 4 -7.31 -18.27 -9.15
CA TRP A 4 -8.18 -17.24 -9.70
C TRP A 4 -9.65 -17.50 -9.37
N LEU A 5 -10.21 -16.71 -8.47
CA LEU A 5 -11.65 -16.63 -8.21
C LEU A 5 -12.27 -15.67 -9.22
N LYS A 6 -12.68 -16.18 -10.39
CA LYS A 6 -12.97 -15.37 -11.57
C LYS A 6 -14.30 -14.63 -11.49
N THR A 7 -15.40 -15.33 -11.30
CA THR A 7 -16.77 -14.79 -11.32
C THR A 7 -17.67 -15.55 -10.37
N ALA A 8 -18.66 -14.88 -9.78
CA ALA A 8 -19.65 -15.44 -8.87
C ALA A 8 -19.06 -16.25 -7.68
N CYS A 9 -17.77 -16.06 -7.42
CA CYS A 9 -17.10 -16.73 -6.32
C CYS A 9 -17.32 -15.95 -5.03
N SER A 10 -18.02 -16.53 -4.09
CA SER A 10 -18.30 -15.89 -2.80
C SER A 10 -18.04 -16.85 -1.65
N ASP A 11 -17.63 -16.27 -0.52
CA ASP A 11 -17.45 -17.00 0.74
C ASP A 11 -16.40 -18.12 0.69
N ASN A 12 -15.42 -18.01 -0.26
CA ASN A 12 -14.30 -18.94 -0.31
C ASN A 12 -13.19 -18.51 0.64
N VAL A 13 -12.46 -19.48 1.17
CA VAL A 13 -11.33 -19.28 2.08
C VAL A 13 -10.09 -19.94 1.53
N ILE A 14 -9.04 -19.16 1.32
CA ILE A 14 -7.68 -19.61 1.03
C ILE A 14 -6.90 -19.34 2.32
N ASP A 15 -6.66 -20.38 3.09
CA ASP A 15 -6.07 -20.27 4.41
C ASP A 15 -4.91 -21.26 4.57
N HIS A 16 -3.85 -20.81 5.23
CA HIS A 16 -2.68 -21.64 5.53
C HIS A 16 -2.07 -22.30 4.27
N CYS A 17 -2.02 -21.57 3.16
CA CYS A 17 -1.51 -22.05 1.87
C CYS A 17 -0.09 -21.53 1.61
N TYR A 18 0.75 -22.37 1.00
CA TYR A 18 2.08 -22.00 0.52
C TYR A 18 2.05 -21.88 -1.01
N LEU A 19 2.13 -20.66 -1.51
CA LEU A 19 2.09 -20.31 -2.93
C LEU A 19 3.46 -19.75 -3.31
N ALA A 20 4.29 -20.55 -3.92
CA ALA A 20 5.66 -20.18 -4.26
C ALA A 20 6.05 -20.67 -5.66
N ASP A 21 7.18 -20.17 -6.16
CA ASP A 21 7.77 -20.52 -7.48
C ASP A 21 6.76 -20.26 -8.62
N LEU A 22 6.14 -19.09 -8.60
CA LEU A 22 5.05 -18.74 -9.51
C LEU A 22 5.56 -17.92 -10.72
N GLY A 23 5.21 -18.37 -11.92
CA GLY A 23 5.48 -17.61 -13.15
C GLY A 23 4.81 -16.24 -13.21
N ALA A 24 3.67 -16.06 -12.51
CA ALA A 24 2.97 -14.78 -12.39
C ALA A 24 2.66 -14.46 -10.91
N GLY A 25 1.46 -14.02 -10.57
CA GLY A 25 1.09 -13.69 -9.18
C GLY A 25 0.47 -14.83 -8.39
N GLY A 26 0.15 -14.57 -7.12
CA GLY A 26 -0.43 -15.55 -6.21
C GLY A 26 -1.93 -15.72 -6.41
N VAL A 27 -2.75 -14.86 -5.82
CA VAL A 27 -4.22 -14.96 -5.84
C VAL A 27 -4.83 -13.81 -6.63
N LYS A 28 -5.83 -14.12 -7.45
CA LYS A 28 -6.59 -13.13 -8.21
C LYS A 28 -8.08 -13.28 -7.87
N ILE A 29 -8.72 -12.19 -7.45
CA ILE A 29 -10.14 -12.16 -7.04
C ILE A 29 -10.89 -11.20 -7.97
N GLY A 30 -11.95 -11.68 -8.61
CA GLY A 30 -12.76 -10.94 -9.54
C GLY A 30 -12.23 -10.96 -10.97
N SER A 31 -12.96 -10.29 -11.83
CA SER A 31 -12.63 -10.11 -13.25
C SER A 31 -11.99 -8.74 -13.49
N PRO A 32 -11.00 -8.62 -14.37
CA PRO A 32 -10.51 -7.33 -14.82
C PRO A 32 -11.52 -6.62 -15.77
N TRP A 33 -12.49 -7.34 -16.29
CA TRP A 33 -13.57 -6.79 -17.10
C TRP A 33 -14.70 -6.31 -16.20
N TYR A 34 -15.30 -5.20 -16.56
CA TYR A 34 -16.43 -4.62 -15.84
C TYR A 34 -17.61 -5.62 -15.77
N ILE A 35 -18.37 -5.59 -14.70
CA ILE A 35 -19.47 -6.54 -14.47
C ILE A 35 -20.76 -5.76 -14.24
N ASN A 36 -21.72 -5.88 -15.18
CA ASN A 36 -23.05 -5.29 -15.03
C ASN A 36 -23.98 -6.12 -14.15
N ASP A 37 -23.85 -7.45 -14.23
CA ASP A 37 -24.65 -8.37 -13.41
C ASP A 37 -24.00 -8.56 -12.03
N SER A 38 -24.58 -7.97 -11.00
CA SER A 38 -24.07 -8.02 -9.64
C SER A 38 -23.97 -9.45 -9.05
N THR A 39 -24.64 -10.44 -9.67
CA THR A 39 -24.55 -11.85 -9.28
C THR A 39 -23.21 -12.48 -9.67
N LEU A 40 -22.51 -11.88 -10.63
CA LEU A 40 -21.19 -12.31 -11.09
C LEU A 40 -20.03 -11.71 -10.29
N VAL A 41 -20.30 -10.70 -9.47
CA VAL A 41 -19.28 -10.04 -8.63
C VAL A 41 -18.81 -11.00 -7.56
N CYS A 42 -17.49 -11.20 -7.49
CA CYS A 42 -16.87 -11.95 -6.41
C CYS A 42 -16.92 -11.16 -5.10
N LYS A 43 -17.27 -11.82 -3.99
CA LYS A 43 -17.43 -11.13 -2.71
C LYS A 43 -17.22 -12.03 -1.50
N ARG A 44 -16.79 -11.43 -0.38
CA ARG A 44 -16.58 -12.09 0.92
C ARG A 44 -15.63 -13.29 0.86
N ASN A 45 -14.64 -13.22 -0.05
CA ASN A 45 -13.59 -14.23 -0.07
C ASN A 45 -12.47 -13.82 0.90
N VAL A 46 -11.78 -14.81 1.43
CA VAL A 46 -10.72 -14.63 2.41
C VAL A 46 -9.43 -15.24 1.89
N VAL A 47 -8.34 -14.47 1.95
CA VAL A 47 -6.96 -14.96 1.80
C VAL A 47 -6.28 -14.69 3.14
N ASN A 48 -6.01 -15.74 3.90
CA ASN A 48 -5.57 -15.60 5.29
C ASN A 48 -4.41 -16.53 5.59
N ASN A 49 -3.52 -16.09 6.51
CA ASN A 49 -2.46 -16.91 7.07
C ASN A 49 -1.68 -17.73 6.02
N SER A 50 -1.48 -17.14 4.85
CA SER A 50 -0.87 -17.81 3.69
C SER A 50 0.47 -17.16 3.34
N ILE A 51 1.39 -17.96 2.82
CA ILE A 51 2.71 -17.51 2.34
C ILE A 51 2.64 -17.42 0.82
N ILE A 52 2.89 -16.21 0.28
CA ILE A 52 2.94 -15.93 -1.16
C ILE A 52 4.33 -15.37 -1.44
N THR A 53 5.18 -16.16 -2.06
CA THR A 53 6.59 -15.79 -2.22
C THR A 53 7.17 -16.31 -3.54
N HIS A 54 8.28 -15.73 -3.96
CA HIS A 54 9.00 -16.10 -5.18
C HIS A 54 8.06 -16.16 -6.39
N ALA A 55 7.52 -14.99 -6.79
CA ALA A 55 6.52 -14.90 -7.86
C ALA A 55 6.88 -13.82 -8.90
N GLY A 56 6.36 -14.00 -10.13
CA GLY A 56 6.63 -13.11 -11.26
C GLY A 56 7.85 -13.49 -12.07
N SER A 57 8.30 -14.75 -12.02
CA SER A 57 9.48 -15.22 -12.76
C SER A 57 9.33 -15.17 -14.29
N GLU A 58 8.10 -15.34 -14.80
CA GLU A 58 7.77 -15.30 -16.24
C GLU A 58 7.02 -14.02 -16.62
N LEU A 59 6.09 -13.59 -15.77
CA LEU A 59 5.30 -12.38 -15.93
C LEU A 59 5.54 -11.47 -14.73
N PRO A 60 6.54 -10.60 -14.77
CA PRO A 60 6.98 -9.80 -13.63
C PRO A 60 5.90 -8.84 -13.09
N CYS A 61 4.87 -8.50 -13.87
CA CYS A 61 3.71 -7.73 -13.41
C CYS A 61 2.72 -8.53 -12.52
N GLY A 62 3.05 -9.76 -12.16
CA GLY A 62 2.24 -10.58 -11.26
C GLY A 62 2.15 -10.00 -9.85
N VAL A 63 0.94 -9.79 -9.35
CA VAL A 63 0.65 -9.26 -8.02
C VAL A 63 0.47 -10.41 -7.02
N GLY A 64 0.93 -10.23 -5.78
CA GLY A 64 0.72 -11.25 -4.75
C GLY A 64 -0.75 -11.58 -4.55
N VAL A 65 -1.59 -10.57 -4.23
CA VAL A 65 -3.05 -10.70 -4.20
C VAL A 65 -3.67 -9.53 -4.97
N ALA A 66 -4.35 -9.83 -6.10
CA ALA A 66 -5.03 -8.84 -6.93
C ALA A 66 -6.55 -8.93 -6.76
N VAL A 67 -7.18 -7.85 -6.33
CA VAL A 67 -8.63 -7.69 -6.21
C VAL A 67 -9.09 -6.73 -7.30
N PHE A 68 -9.80 -7.24 -8.31
CA PHE A 68 -10.34 -6.45 -9.41
C PHE A 68 -11.75 -5.93 -9.10
N HIS A 69 -12.73 -6.20 -9.95
CA HIS A 69 -14.14 -5.90 -9.67
C HIS A 69 -14.69 -6.91 -8.66
N ALA A 70 -14.40 -6.70 -7.38
CA ALA A 70 -14.78 -7.60 -6.29
C ALA A 70 -14.88 -6.86 -4.95
N SER A 71 -15.83 -7.20 -4.10
CA SER A 71 -16.15 -6.48 -2.87
C SER A 71 -16.10 -7.34 -1.61
N ASP A 72 -15.96 -6.66 -0.47
CA ASP A 72 -16.09 -7.29 0.86
C ASP A 72 -15.08 -8.43 1.13
N ASN A 73 -13.97 -8.48 0.39
CA ASN A 73 -12.96 -9.52 0.55
C ASN A 73 -11.99 -9.15 1.69
N ARG A 74 -11.32 -10.15 2.24
CA ARG A 74 -10.37 -10.00 3.34
C ARG A 74 -9.03 -10.63 2.98
N ILE A 75 -7.97 -9.85 3.01
CA ILE A 75 -6.58 -10.27 2.80
C ILE A 75 -5.85 -10.01 4.12
N THR A 76 -5.66 -11.06 4.93
CA THR A 76 -5.24 -10.89 6.32
C THR A 76 -4.16 -11.88 6.73
N HIS A 77 -3.22 -11.41 7.56
CA HIS A 77 -2.17 -12.23 8.17
C HIS A 77 -1.32 -13.04 7.18
N ASN A 78 -1.10 -12.51 5.99
CA ASN A 78 -0.29 -13.20 4.99
C ASN A 78 1.17 -12.71 5.07
N GLU A 79 2.07 -13.62 4.71
CA GLU A 79 3.45 -13.30 4.34
C GLU A 79 3.52 -13.13 2.84
N ILE A 80 3.87 -11.94 2.35
CA ILE A 80 3.93 -11.62 0.92
C ILE A 80 5.32 -11.05 0.62
N SER A 81 6.17 -11.83 -0.04
CA SER A 81 7.57 -11.47 -0.21
C SER A 81 8.14 -11.99 -1.53
N ASP A 82 9.30 -11.48 -1.93
CA ASP A 82 10.01 -11.93 -3.13
C ASP A 82 9.15 -11.90 -4.41
N LEU A 83 8.48 -10.77 -4.62
CA LEU A 83 7.65 -10.51 -5.80
C LEU A 83 8.32 -9.49 -6.71
N ARG A 84 8.13 -9.62 -8.02
CA ARG A 84 8.67 -8.67 -9.00
C ARG A 84 7.84 -7.39 -9.13
N TYR A 85 6.64 -7.37 -8.59
CA TYR A 85 5.71 -6.23 -8.60
C TYR A 85 5.02 -6.07 -7.25
N SER A 86 3.81 -5.49 -7.23
CA SER A 86 3.04 -5.17 -6.02
C SER A 86 2.67 -6.40 -5.19
N GLY A 87 2.66 -6.24 -3.87
CA GLY A 87 2.19 -7.29 -2.95
C GLY A 87 0.68 -7.45 -2.99
N VAL A 88 -0.08 -6.36 -2.84
CA VAL A 88 -1.54 -6.35 -2.92
C VAL A 88 -2.00 -5.21 -3.83
N SER A 89 -2.97 -5.49 -4.71
CA SER A 89 -3.61 -4.47 -5.54
C SER A 89 -5.13 -4.54 -5.38
N VAL A 90 -5.80 -3.39 -5.21
CA VAL A 90 -7.25 -3.29 -5.04
C VAL A 90 -7.82 -2.25 -5.99
N GLY A 91 -8.75 -2.68 -6.85
CA GLY A 91 -9.40 -1.84 -7.86
C GLY A 91 -8.84 -2.01 -9.25
N TRP A 92 -9.64 -1.68 -10.26
CA TRP A 92 -9.29 -1.78 -11.68
C TRP A 92 -10.06 -0.78 -12.55
N VAL A 93 -10.27 0.45 -12.02
CA VAL A 93 -10.90 1.55 -12.77
C VAL A 93 -9.94 2.74 -12.77
N TRP A 94 -9.46 3.15 -13.95
CA TRP A 94 -8.59 4.31 -14.10
C TRP A 94 -9.40 5.60 -14.03
N GLY A 95 -9.39 6.24 -12.89
CA GLY A 95 -10.10 7.48 -12.61
C GLY A 95 -11.31 7.32 -11.68
N TYR A 96 -12.15 8.34 -11.67
CA TYR A 96 -13.37 8.35 -10.86
C TYR A 96 -14.50 7.57 -11.51
N ASN A 97 -15.47 7.18 -10.70
CA ASN A 97 -16.73 6.62 -11.21
C ASN A 97 -17.38 7.57 -12.21
N ASN A 98 -17.93 7.00 -13.26
CA ASN A 98 -18.66 7.73 -14.27
C ASN A 98 -20.07 7.16 -14.42
N SER A 99 -21.08 7.96 -14.05
CA SER A 99 -22.49 7.60 -14.19
C SER A 99 -22.98 7.66 -15.62
N ASP A 100 -22.31 8.44 -16.49
CA ASP A 100 -22.59 8.45 -17.91
C ASP A 100 -22.05 7.16 -18.54
N ALA A 101 -22.76 6.65 -19.52
CA ALA A 101 -22.34 5.42 -20.19
C ALA A 101 -21.06 5.63 -21.02
N VAL A 102 -20.03 4.85 -20.72
CA VAL A 102 -18.75 4.83 -21.44
C VAL A 102 -18.54 3.49 -22.13
N TRP A 103 -17.76 3.46 -23.20
CA TRP A 103 -17.38 2.21 -23.86
C TRP A 103 -16.33 1.48 -23.05
N THR A 104 -16.64 0.25 -22.63
CA THR A 104 -15.70 -0.60 -21.88
C THR A 104 -15.93 -2.09 -22.17
N ASN A 105 -14.96 -2.91 -21.80
CA ASN A 105 -15.10 -4.36 -21.85
C ASN A 105 -15.96 -4.86 -20.68
N VAL A 106 -17.08 -5.49 -20.97
CA VAL A 106 -18.07 -6.00 -20.01
C VAL A 106 -18.11 -7.51 -20.05
N LEU A 107 -17.95 -8.14 -18.88
CA LEU A 107 -18.10 -9.57 -18.73
C LEU A 107 -19.59 -9.93 -18.70
N MET A 108 -19.99 -10.79 -19.61
CA MET A 108 -21.35 -11.28 -19.76
C MET A 108 -21.59 -12.53 -18.92
N LYS A 109 -22.87 -12.88 -18.69
CA LYS A 109 -23.26 -14.00 -17.84
C LYS A 109 -22.82 -15.37 -18.40
N ASP A 110 -22.73 -15.51 -19.70
CA ASP A 110 -22.23 -16.71 -20.38
C ASP A 110 -20.68 -16.82 -20.37
N GLY A 111 -19.99 -15.83 -19.79
CA GLY A 111 -18.53 -15.79 -19.69
C GLY A 111 -17.84 -15.12 -20.89
N THR A 112 -18.58 -14.66 -21.90
CA THR A 112 -18.04 -13.87 -23.00
C THR A 112 -17.71 -12.44 -22.52
N VAL A 113 -16.92 -11.72 -23.31
CA VAL A 113 -16.58 -10.31 -23.05
C VAL A 113 -17.02 -9.50 -24.24
N ASP A 114 -17.95 -8.56 -24.02
CA ASP A 114 -18.43 -7.65 -25.03
C ASP A 114 -17.87 -6.25 -24.81
N PHE A 115 -17.63 -5.51 -25.89
CA PHE A 115 -17.33 -4.09 -25.83
C PHE A 115 -18.64 -3.31 -25.89
N ALA A 116 -19.10 -2.84 -24.75
CA ALA A 116 -20.42 -2.25 -24.59
C ALA A 116 -20.38 -0.88 -23.91
N GLN A 117 -21.46 -0.14 -24.07
CA GLN A 117 -21.66 1.16 -23.40
C GLN A 117 -22.40 0.98 -22.08
N THR A 118 -21.78 1.40 -20.97
CA THR A 118 -22.33 1.24 -19.62
C THR A 118 -21.77 2.30 -18.67
N PRO A 119 -22.49 2.68 -17.61
CA PRO A 119 -21.88 3.41 -16.49
C PRO A 119 -20.69 2.63 -15.91
N LEU A 120 -19.60 3.31 -15.66
CA LEU A 120 -18.40 2.69 -15.07
C LEU A 120 -18.32 3.02 -13.58
N ILE A 121 -18.81 2.11 -12.75
CA ILE A 121 -18.85 2.24 -11.29
C ILE A 121 -17.97 1.15 -10.65
N SER A 122 -16.95 1.56 -9.94
CA SER A 122 -16.04 0.62 -9.28
C SER A 122 -16.78 -0.32 -8.32
N GLN A 123 -16.50 -1.61 -8.45
CA GLN A 123 -17.05 -2.66 -7.58
C GLN A 123 -16.02 -3.16 -6.56
N ALA A 124 -14.82 -2.62 -6.57
CA ALA A 124 -13.76 -2.96 -5.62
C ALA A 124 -13.94 -2.18 -4.29
N VAL A 125 -15.02 -2.45 -3.59
CA VAL A 125 -15.42 -1.68 -2.39
C VAL A 125 -15.43 -2.54 -1.13
N ARG A 126 -15.23 -1.92 0.03
CA ARG A 126 -15.27 -2.55 1.37
C ARG A 126 -14.34 -3.76 1.52
N ASN A 127 -13.19 -3.74 0.84
CA ASN A 127 -12.18 -4.77 1.00
C ASN A 127 -11.30 -4.46 2.23
N LEU A 128 -10.79 -5.49 2.88
CA LEU A 128 -9.88 -5.36 4.03
C LEU A 128 -8.54 -5.98 3.71
N VAL A 129 -7.47 -5.17 3.82
CA VAL A 129 -6.06 -5.61 3.74
C VAL A 129 -5.44 -5.32 5.11
N ALA A 130 -5.23 -6.35 5.94
CA ALA A 130 -4.82 -6.12 7.31
C ALA A 130 -3.87 -7.20 7.85
N TYR A 131 -2.96 -6.75 8.73
CA TYR A 131 -2.00 -7.63 9.41
C TYR A 131 -1.11 -8.44 8.45
N ASN A 132 -0.91 -7.97 7.22
CA ASN A 132 0.01 -8.64 6.30
C ASN A 132 1.44 -8.11 6.49
N HIS A 133 2.41 -9.00 6.33
CA HIS A 133 3.82 -8.68 6.20
C HIS A 133 4.16 -8.68 4.71
N ILE A 134 4.50 -7.51 4.16
CA ILE A 134 4.78 -7.32 2.73
C ILE A 134 6.17 -6.74 2.58
N HIS A 135 7.10 -7.49 1.99
CA HIS A 135 8.48 -7.05 1.95
C HIS A 135 9.31 -7.65 0.83
N HIS A 136 10.48 -7.01 0.57
CA HIS A 136 11.45 -7.44 -0.45
C HIS A 136 10.78 -7.68 -1.80
N ILE A 137 10.07 -6.66 -2.29
CA ILE A 137 9.32 -6.72 -3.54
C ILE A 137 9.76 -5.65 -4.54
N GLY A 138 9.35 -5.84 -5.80
CA GLY A 138 9.67 -4.97 -6.93
C GLY A 138 10.98 -5.31 -7.62
N TRP A 139 12.00 -5.73 -6.92
CA TRP A 139 13.33 -6.13 -7.42
C TRP A 139 14.00 -5.14 -8.38
N GLY A 140 13.45 -3.94 -8.55
CA GLY A 140 13.92 -2.96 -9.51
C GLY A 140 13.70 -3.35 -10.97
N GLU A 141 12.70 -4.16 -11.27
CA GLU A 141 12.38 -4.62 -12.62
C GLU A 141 11.32 -3.79 -13.31
N LEU A 142 10.26 -3.40 -12.58
CA LEU A 142 9.17 -2.59 -13.09
C LEU A 142 9.08 -1.26 -12.35
N SER A 143 8.47 -0.29 -13.03
CA SER A 143 8.12 1.02 -12.46
C SER A 143 6.65 1.06 -12.05
N ASP A 144 6.20 2.20 -11.53
CA ASP A 144 4.79 2.49 -11.23
C ASP A 144 4.14 1.44 -10.34
N MET A 145 4.70 1.23 -9.17
CA MET A 145 4.26 0.21 -8.24
C MET A 145 4.33 0.66 -6.78
N GLY A 146 3.48 0.11 -5.97
CA GLY A 146 3.52 0.19 -4.51
C GLY A 146 3.32 -1.18 -3.89
N ALA A 147 3.74 -1.36 -2.63
CA ALA A 147 3.51 -2.63 -1.94
C ALA A 147 2.02 -2.93 -1.79
N VAL A 148 1.23 -1.92 -1.41
CA VAL A 148 -0.23 -1.94 -1.53
C VAL A 148 -0.64 -0.82 -2.48
N TYR A 149 -1.27 -1.20 -3.58
CA TYR A 149 -1.67 -0.34 -4.69
C TYR A 149 -3.19 -0.26 -4.77
N THR A 150 -3.76 0.92 -4.88
CA THR A 150 -5.20 1.11 -5.12
C THR A 150 -5.47 1.88 -6.39
N LEU A 151 -6.57 1.58 -7.08
CA LEU A 151 -6.92 2.16 -8.36
C LEU A 151 -8.44 2.36 -8.48
N GLY A 152 -8.86 3.61 -8.72
CA GLY A 152 -10.28 3.98 -8.79
C GLY A 152 -10.98 4.07 -7.44
N GLU A 153 -12.25 4.39 -7.45
CA GLU A 153 -13.03 4.55 -6.22
C GLU A 153 -13.18 3.21 -5.49
N SER A 154 -12.88 3.20 -4.19
CA SER A 154 -12.87 1.99 -3.37
C SER A 154 -13.44 2.26 -1.96
N HIS A 155 -14.64 2.83 -1.93
CA HIS A 155 -15.30 3.24 -0.69
C HIS A 155 -15.38 2.13 0.35
N GLY A 156 -14.98 2.46 1.57
CA GLY A 156 -14.98 1.53 2.70
C GLY A 156 -13.87 0.50 2.68
N THR A 157 -12.97 0.53 1.71
CA THR A 157 -11.76 -0.30 1.71
C THR A 157 -10.79 0.21 2.77
N ARG A 158 -10.24 -0.73 3.54
CA ARG A 158 -9.35 -0.45 4.66
C ARG A 158 -8.04 -1.22 4.51
N ILE A 159 -6.94 -0.49 4.62
CA ILE A 159 -5.57 -1.02 4.57
C ILE A 159 -4.94 -0.67 5.93
N VAL A 160 -4.94 -1.63 6.85
CA VAL A 160 -4.68 -1.33 8.26
C VAL A 160 -3.80 -2.39 8.93
N HIS A 161 -2.94 -1.96 9.86
CA HIS A 161 -2.07 -2.84 10.65
C HIS A 161 -1.12 -3.71 9.83
N ASN A 162 -0.72 -3.29 8.63
CA ASN A 162 0.26 -4.02 7.85
C ASN A 162 1.68 -3.55 8.20
N MET A 163 2.66 -4.43 8.04
CA MET A 163 4.07 -4.11 8.04
C MET A 163 4.60 -4.25 6.62
N ILE A 164 5.17 -3.16 6.10
CA ILE A 164 5.61 -3.03 4.72
C ILE A 164 7.04 -2.51 4.71
N HIS A 165 7.96 -3.18 4.02
CA HIS A 165 9.33 -2.70 3.92
C HIS A 165 10.09 -3.27 2.73
N ASP A 166 11.24 -2.65 2.43
CA ASP A 166 12.15 -3.08 1.37
C ASP A 166 11.45 -3.23 0.01
N VAL A 167 10.94 -2.08 -0.49
CA VAL A 167 10.20 -1.99 -1.75
C VAL A 167 11.06 -1.25 -2.78
N LEU A 168 11.36 -1.91 -3.89
CA LEU A 168 12.14 -1.35 -5.00
C LEU A 168 11.29 -1.13 -6.25
N SER A 169 11.81 -0.38 -7.20
CA SER A 169 11.28 -0.24 -8.56
C SER A 169 12.43 0.01 -9.54
N TYR A 170 12.16 -0.13 -10.83
CA TYR A 170 13.14 0.14 -11.88
C TYR A 170 13.51 1.63 -11.93
N ASP A 171 12.56 2.48 -12.26
CA ASP A 171 12.73 3.92 -12.33
C ASP A 171 11.86 4.62 -11.26
N TYR A 172 10.70 5.15 -11.58
CA TYR A 172 9.77 5.71 -10.60
C TYR A 172 8.91 4.63 -9.94
N GLY A 173 8.35 4.91 -8.78
CA GLY A 173 7.60 3.92 -8.01
C GLY A 173 8.41 3.34 -6.85
N GLY A 174 7.97 2.20 -6.34
CA GLY A 174 8.53 1.58 -5.14
C GLY A 174 8.08 2.31 -3.89
N TRP A 175 6.79 2.66 -3.83
CA TRP A 175 6.13 3.17 -2.62
C TRP A 175 5.62 2.04 -1.74
N GLY A 176 5.45 2.35 -0.46
CA GLY A 176 4.79 1.40 0.45
C GLY A 176 3.29 1.34 0.19
N LEU A 177 2.58 2.42 0.48
CA LEU A 177 1.15 2.61 0.22
C LEU A 177 0.99 3.54 -0.97
N TYR A 178 0.24 3.12 -1.97
CA TYR A 178 0.05 3.89 -3.20
C TYR A 178 -1.41 4.01 -3.57
N THR A 179 -1.93 5.24 -3.57
CA THR A 179 -3.24 5.59 -4.12
C THR A 179 -3.05 6.19 -5.50
N ASP A 180 -3.32 5.38 -6.52
CA ASP A 180 -3.21 5.80 -7.92
C ASP A 180 -4.54 6.36 -8.43
N GLU A 181 -4.65 6.55 -9.72
CA GLU A 181 -5.68 7.28 -10.44
C GLU A 181 -7.09 7.07 -9.90
N GLY A 182 -7.67 8.15 -9.38
CA GLY A 182 -9.05 8.18 -8.89
C GLY A 182 -9.32 7.43 -7.60
N SER A 183 -8.28 6.94 -6.90
CA SER A 183 -8.46 6.25 -5.60
C SER A 183 -9.27 7.12 -4.64
N THR A 184 -10.44 6.64 -4.21
CA THR A 184 -11.37 7.43 -3.42
C THR A 184 -11.96 6.63 -2.26
N GLY A 185 -12.05 7.27 -1.09
CA GLY A 185 -12.73 6.70 0.08
C GLY A 185 -12.00 5.53 0.74
N VAL A 186 -10.68 5.46 0.57
CA VAL A 186 -9.80 4.43 1.16
C VAL A 186 -9.27 4.90 2.50
N GLU A 187 -9.29 4.01 3.49
CA GLU A 187 -8.61 4.21 4.78
C GLU A 187 -7.27 3.45 4.78
N MET A 188 -6.18 4.17 5.04
CA MET A 188 -4.85 3.62 5.28
C MET A 188 -4.40 4.05 6.68
N SER A 189 -4.50 3.15 7.66
CA SER A 189 -4.22 3.53 9.05
C SER A 189 -3.48 2.44 9.85
N SER A 190 -2.68 2.89 10.81
CA SER A 190 -1.93 2.01 11.71
C SER A 190 -1.00 1.03 10.98
N ASN A 191 -0.42 1.44 9.85
CA ASN A 191 0.58 0.66 9.14
C ASN A 191 1.98 1.12 9.55
N LEU A 192 2.93 0.18 9.61
CA LEU A 192 4.37 0.46 9.64
C LEU A 192 4.94 0.28 8.24
N VAL A 193 5.50 1.34 7.67
CA VAL A 193 6.04 1.34 6.30
C VAL A 193 7.44 1.94 6.32
N TYR A 194 8.46 1.18 5.89
CA TYR A 194 9.83 1.64 5.96
C TYR A 194 10.73 1.08 4.85
N ARG A 195 11.86 1.76 4.58
CA ARG A 195 12.83 1.41 3.52
C ARG A 195 12.21 1.18 2.14
N CYS A 196 11.23 2.01 1.77
CA CYS A 196 10.70 2.03 0.42
C CYS A 196 11.50 3.01 -0.47
N LYS A 197 11.74 2.66 -1.75
CA LYS A 197 12.55 3.47 -2.66
C LYS A 197 12.04 4.90 -2.78
N SER A 198 10.77 5.08 -3.08
CA SER A 198 10.17 6.40 -3.31
C SER A 198 9.27 6.86 -2.15
N GLY A 199 9.41 6.24 -0.97
CA GLY A 199 8.71 6.65 0.24
C GLY A 199 7.60 5.72 0.69
N GLY A 200 7.11 5.97 1.91
CA GLY A 200 6.11 5.14 2.56
C GLY A 200 4.70 5.32 2.01
N PHE A 201 4.39 6.50 1.49
CA PHE A 201 3.08 6.82 0.93
C PHE A 201 3.20 7.68 -0.33
N HIS A 202 2.35 7.39 -1.31
CA HIS A 202 2.12 8.24 -2.49
C HIS A 202 0.64 8.32 -2.82
N GLN A 203 0.15 9.53 -3.11
CA GLN A 203 -1.09 9.75 -3.84
C GLN A 203 -0.80 10.39 -5.19
N HIS A 204 -1.17 9.71 -6.29
CA HIS A 204 -1.13 10.30 -7.61
C HIS A 204 -2.27 11.33 -7.73
N TYR A 205 -3.53 10.88 -7.79
CA TYR A 205 -4.70 11.71 -7.55
C TYR A 205 -5.87 10.88 -7.02
N GLY A 206 -6.74 11.51 -6.26
CA GLY A 206 -7.85 10.83 -5.62
C GLY A 206 -8.60 11.74 -4.67
N LYS A 207 -9.62 11.20 -4.01
CA LYS A 207 -10.59 11.97 -3.26
C LYS A 207 -10.91 11.33 -1.92
N GLU A 208 -10.93 12.15 -0.87
CA GLU A 208 -11.42 11.77 0.47
C GLU A 208 -10.77 10.51 1.07
N ASN A 209 -9.51 10.24 0.73
CA ASN A 209 -8.75 9.16 1.35
C ASN A 209 -8.31 9.57 2.77
N ARG A 210 -8.13 8.59 3.67
CA ARG A 210 -7.70 8.81 5.05
C ARG A 210 -6.38 8.13 5.30
N ILE A 211 -5.33 8.92 5.52
CA ILE A 211 -3.96 8.45 5.76
C ILE A 211 -3.59 8.87 7.18
N GLU A 212 -3.92 8.02 8.14
CA GLU A 212 -3.90 8.41 9.55
C GLU A 212 -3.21 7.37 10.44
N ASN A 213 -2.49 7.85 11.46
CA ASN A 213 -1.89 7.00 12.48
C ASN A 213 -0.87 5.97 11.94
N ASN A 214 -0.18 6.28 10.83
CA ASN A 214 0.85 5.41 10.26
C ASN A 214 2.26 5.82 10.75
N ILE A 215 3.20 4.90 10.61
CA ILE A 215 4.63 5.15 10.73
C ILE A 215 5.24 5.01 9.34
N PHE A 216 5.78 6.10 8.81
CA PHE A 216 6.55 6.15 7.58
C PHE A 216 8.01 6.41 7.92
N ALA A 217 8.91 5.48 7.60
CA ALA A 217 10.29 5.59 8.01
C ALA A 217 11.28 5.23 6.89
N PHE A 218 12.40 5.95 6.85
CA PHE A 218 13.56 5.62 6.04
C PHE A 218 13.28 5.43 4.54
N GLY A 219 12.34 6.21 3.98
CA GLY A 219 12.15 6.31 2.54
C GLY A 219 13.44 6.81 1.88
N HIS A 220 13.84 6.22 0.75
CA HIS A 220 15.17 6.52 0.20
C HIS A 220 15.21 7.89 -0.48
N TYR A 221 14.24 8.21 -1.36
CA TYR A 221 14.18 9.52 -2.02
C TYR A 221 13.27 10.50 -1.30
N TYR A 222 12.13 10.03 -0.86
CA TYR A 222 11.12 10.80 -0.16
C TYR A 222 10.60 10.01 1.03
N GLN A 223 9.95 10.70 1.98
CA GLN A 223 9.20 9.96 2.99
C GLN A 223 7.75 9.76 2.53
N VAL A 224 7.13 10.81 2.01
CA VAL A 224 5.78 10.77 1.45
C VAL A 224 5.68 11.66 0.21
N GLN A 225 4.85 11.27 -0.76
CA GLN A 225 4.73 11.95 -2.05
C GLN A 225 3.28 12.24 -2.42
N TYR A 226 3.05 13.38 -3.06
CA TYR A 226 1.80 13.78 -3.69
C TYR A 226 2.09 14.40 -5.04
N THR A 227 1.37 14.06 -6.12
CA THR A 227 1.79 14.49 -7.45
C THR A 227 0.79 15.33 -8.22
N ARG A 228 -0.52 15.14 -8.06
CA ARG A 228 -1.50 15.87 -8.85
C ARG A 228 -2.52 16.61 -7.99
N VAL A 229 -2.49 17.94 -8.07
CA VAL A 229 -3.44 18.82 -7.37
C VAL A 229 -4.79 18.81 -8.09
N GLU A 230 -5.86 18.66 -7.33
CA GLU A 230 -7.24 18.75 -7.79
C GLU A 230 -8.05 19.72 -6.91
N ASP A 231 -9.21 20.18 -7.43
CA ASP A 231 -10.02 21.21 -6.78
C ASP A 231 -10.96 20.70 -5.67
N HIS A 232 -10.78 19.47 -5.21
CA HIS A 232 -11.49 18.89 -4.07
C HIS A 232 -10.51 18.44 -2.98
N GLN A 233 -11.04 18.01 -1.83
CA GLN A 233 -10.21 17.43 -0.78
C GLN A 233 -9.63 16.09 -1.26
N SER A 234 -8.31 16.05 -1.39
CA SER A 234 -7.59 14.85 -1.86
C SER A 234 -7.55 13.78 -0.78
N PHE A 235 -7.09 14.13 0.41
CA PHE A 235 -7.00 13.20 1.55
C PHE A 235 -6.85 13.94 2.89
N SER A 236 -7.06 13.22 4.00
CA SER A 236 -6.58 13.62 5.31
C SER A 236 -5.24 12.96 5.62
N PHE A 237 -4.32 13.71 6.23
CA PHE A 237 -2.99 13.23 6.61
C PHE A 237 -2.71 13.65 8.07
N LYS A 238 -3.10 12.79 9.02
CA LYS A 238 -3.09 13.12 10.45
C LYS A 238 -2.51 12.02 11.31
N HIS A 239 -1.96 12.44 12.44
CA HIS A 239 -1.46 11.53 13.46
C HIS A 239 -0.38 10.58 12.96
N ASN A 240 0.33 10.90 11.87
CA ASN A 240 1.38 10.06 11.32
C ASN A 240 2.73 10.41 11.95
N ILE A 241 3.61 9.43 12.00
CA ILE A 241 5.03 9.61 12.36
C ILE A 241 5.84 9.48 11.09
N ILE A 242 6.63 10.50 10.78
CA ILE A 242 7.54 10.54 9.64
C ILE A 242 8.98 10.59 10.18
N LEU A 243 9.71 9.49 10.04
CA LEU A 243 11.09 9.32 10.51
C LEU A 243 12.02 9.17 9.30
N GLN A 244 13.08 9.96 9.26
CA GLN A 244 14.02 9.93 8.14
C GLN A 244 15.47 10.04 8.57
N ASP A 245 16.38 9.48 7.77
CA ASP A 245 17.84 9.64 7.84
C ASP A 245 18.37 10.41 6.65
N LYS A 246 17.59 10.45 5.56
CA LYS A 246 17.89 11.11 4.27
C LYS A 246 16.60 11.35 3.48
N GLY A 247 16.75 11.89 2.27
CA GLY A 247 15.65 12.15 1.34
C GLY A 247 14.80 13.36 1.72
N GLU A 248 13.82 13.67 0.88
CA GLU A 248 12.88 14.76 1.15
C GLU A 248 11.77 14.30 2.09
N THR A 249 11.34 15.18 2.99
CA THR A 249 10.21 14.88 3.89
C THR A 249 8.91 14.74 3.11
N LEU A 250 8.59 15.77 2.32
CA LEU A 250 7.39 15.84 1.48
C LEU A 250 7.79 16.12 0.02
N ALA A 251 7.53 15.19 -0.88
CA ALA A 251 7.81 15.38 -2.30
C ALA A 251 6.54 15.77 -3.08
N GLY A 252 6.67 16.79 -3.93
CA GLY A 252 5.60 17.28 -4.79
C GLY A 252 4.83 18.48 -4.22
N PRO A 253 3.65 18.83 -4.79
CA PRO A 253 2.96 20.08 -4.54
C PRO A 253 2.06 20.09 -3.28
N TRP A 254 2.55 19.64 -2.15
CA TRP A 254 1.81 19.59 -0.88
C TRP A 254 1.28 20.94 -0.43
N GLU A 255 2.03 22.03 -0.72
CA GLU A 255 1.62 23.40 -0.40
C GLU A 255 0.30 23.77 -1.08
N ASN A 256 0.11 23.32 -2.32
CA ASN A 256 -1.03 23.68 -3.18
C ASN A 256 -2.20 22.72 -3.06
N GLY A 257 -1.99 21.52 -2.51
CA GLY A 257 -3.02 20.51 -2.40
C GLY A 257 -4.08 20.84 -1.35
N LYS A 258 -5.33 20.47 -1.64
CA LYS A 258 -6.43 20.48 -0.65
C LYS A 258 -6.33 19.24 0.22
N ILE A 259 -5.39 19.25 1.15
CA ILE A 259 -5.06 18.18 2.08
C ILE A 259 -5.37 18.66 3.49
N ASP A 260 -6.14 17.88 4.24
CA ASP A 260 -6.41 18.14 5.65
C ASP A 260 -5.30 17.52 6.50
N MET A 261 -4.29 18.34 6.83
CA MET A 261 -3.07 17.92 7.53
C MET A 261 -3.01 18.53 8.92
N ASP A 262 -2.80 17.70 9.95
CA ASP A 262 -2.42 18.18 11.29
C ASP A 262 -2.00 17.01 12.20
N TYR A 263 -1.44 17.33 13.36
CA TYR A 263 -1.03 16.36 14.36
C TYR A 263 -0.08 15.30 13.83
N ASN A 264 0.88 15.66 12.96
CA ASN A 264 1.92 14.76 12.51
C ASN A 264 3.22 14.99 13.31
N LEU A 265 4.04 13.96 13.41
CA LEU A 265 5.36 14.03 14.01
C LEU A 265 6.42 13.80 12.95
N TYR A 266 7.37 14.73 12.87
CA TYR A 266 8.49 14.68 11.94
C TYR A 266 9.79 14.58 12.71
N TRP A 267 10.67 13.69 12.28
CA TRP A 267 11.98 13.56 12.87
C TRP A 267 13.04 13.15 11.84
N HIS A 268 14.15 13.89 11.81
CA HIS A 268 15.30 13.57 10.99
C HIS A 268 16.49 13.21 11.89
N LEU A 269 17.06 11.98 11.73
CA LEU A 269 18.14 11.50 12.61
C LEU A 269 19.41 12.38 12.54
N ASN A 270 19.73 12.90 11.36
CA ASN A 270 21.00 13.59 11.10
C ASN A 270 20.82 15.05 10.67
N GLY A 271 19.63 15.63 10.84
CA GLY A 271 19.35 16.99 10.36
C GLY A 271 17.98 17.48 10.80
N SER A 272 17.34 18.27 9.95
CA SER A 272 15.96 18.75 10.14
C SER A 272 15.08 18.40 8.95
N PRO A 273 13.82 18.04 9.18
CA PRO A 273 12.84 17.80 8.12
C PRO A 273 12.71 19.06 7.23
N GLN A 274 12.58 18.82 5.91
CA GLN A 274 12.43 19.90 4.92
C GLN A 274 11.08 19.79 4.22
N PHE A 275 10.40 20.91 4.07
CA PHE A 275 9.05 21.00 3.49
C PHE A 275 9.09 21.86 2.22
N GLY A 276 9.71 21.36 1.17
CA GLY A 276 10.03 22.14 -0.02
C GLY A 276 10.96 23.30 0.34
N LYS A 277 10.51 24.54 0.10
CA LYS A 277 11.25 25.76 0.46
C LYS A 277 11.07 26.22 1.92
N HIS A 278 10.21 25.57 2.68
CA HIS A 278 9.81 25.99 4.02
C HIS A 278 10.58 25.24 5.11
N SER A 279 10.96 25.96 6.16
CA SER A 279 11.31 25.35 7.44
C SER A 279 10.06 24.74 8.11
N PHE A 280 10.25 23.85 9.07
CA PHE A 280 9.12 23.30 9.84
C PHE A 280 8.28 24.39 10.52
N SER A 281 8.92 25.44 11.04
CA SER A 281 8.21 26.56 11.68
C SER A 281 7.30 27.33 10.73
N GLU A 282 7.71 27.50 9.48
CA GLU A 282 6.90 28.15 8.43
C GLU A 282 5.78 27.21 7.97
N TRP A 283 6.11 25.93 7.75
CA TRP A 283 5.15 24.90 7.38
C TRP A 283 4.00 24.75 8.38
N LYS A 284 4.30 24.79 9.68
CA LYS A 284 3.29 24.78 10.75
C LYS A 284 2.30 25.95 10.64
N LYS A 285 2.74 27.12 10.31
CA LYS A 285 1.86 28.28 10.14
C LYS A 285 0.97 28.16 8.91
N LEU A 286 1.48 27.49 7.88
CA LEU A 286 0.82 27.35 6.59
C LEU A 286 -0.20 26.21 6.58
N LYS A 287 0.14 25.03 7.14
CA LYS A 287 -0.61 23.78 6.97
C LYS A 287 -0.97 23.05 8.27
N GLU A 288 -0.07 22.97 9.27
CA GLU A 288 -0.13 21.99 10.36
C GLU A 288 0.14 22.61 11.74
N ARG A 289 -0.87 23.16 12.38
CA ARG A 289 -0.70 23.91 13.64
C ARG A 289 -0.19 23.09 14.81
N HIS A 290 -0.63 21.84 14.95
CA HIS A 290 -0.37 21.00 16.11
C HIS A 290 0.68 19.93 15.86
N SER A 291 1.24 19.86 14.67
CA SER A 291 2.34 18.93 14.34
C SER A 291 3.62 19.30 15.10
N VAL A 292 4.49 18.34 15.30
CA VAL A 292 5.71 18.50 16.09
C VAL A 292 6.94 17.95 15.36
N GLU A 293 8.07 18.62 15.58
CA GLU A 293 9.39 18.08 15.25
C GLU A 293 10.03 17.61 16.53
N MET A 294 10.13 16.31 16.71
CA MET A 294 10.81 15.72 17.87
C MET A 294 11.02 14.20 17.67
N ASP A 295 11.99 13.65 18.40
CA ASP A 295 12.24 12.21 18.45
C ASP A 295 10.97 11.45 18.85
N PRO A 296 10.48 10.50 18.02
CA PRO A 296 9.29 9.69 18.31
C PRO A 296 9.45 8.78 19.53
N GLY A 297 10.69 8.50 19.95
CA GLY A 297 10.98 7.68 21.11
C GLY A 297 10.91 6.18 20.85
N PHE A 298 11.28 5.72 19.65
CA PHE A 298 11.46 4.30 19.37
C PHE A 298 12.65 3.72 20.13
N LYS A 299 12.67 2.40 20.33
CA LYS A 299 13.80 1.72 20.99
C LYS A 299 15.03 1.71 20.10
N ASP A 300 14.90 1.24 18.88
CA ASP A 300 15.99 1.16 17.91
C ASP A 300 15.44 1.02 16.48
N ALA A 301 14.83 2.10 15.96
CA ALA A 301 14.22 2.08 14.64
C ALA A 301 15.21 1.82 13.50
N VAL A 302 16.50 2.13 13.69
CA VAL A 302 17.56 1.88 12.68
C VAL A 302 17.78 0.37 12.50
N ASN A 303 17.56 -0.41 13.55
CA ASN A 303 17.62 -1.87 13.55
C ASN A 303 16.22 -2.49 13.61
N ASP A 304 15.22 -1.82 13.05
CA ASP A 304 13.84 -2.29 12.87
C ASP A 304 13.04 -2.48 14.18
N ASP A 305 13.53 -1.99 15.32
CA ASP A 305 12.76 -1.99 16.57
C ASP A 305 11.95 -0.69 16.73
N PHE A 306 10.78 -0.66 16.12
CA PHE A 306 9.83 0.45 16.20
C PHE A 306 8.95 0.44 17.46
N ARG A 307 9.23 -0.42 18.43
CA ARG A 307 8.57 -0.36 19.73
C ARG A 307 8.96 0.93 20.45
N PHE A 308 8.00 1.53 21.13
CA PHE A 308 8.27 2.77 21.86
C PHE A 308 9.04 2.51 23.18
N ALA A 309 10.18 3.15 23.34
CA ALA A 309 10.85 3.32 24.63
C ALA A 309 10.17 4.43 25.43
N SER A 310 9.64 5.47 24.77
CA SER A 310 8.90 6.57 25.38
C SER A 310 7.70 6.97 24.49
N LYS A 311 6.53 7.14 25.12
CA LYS A 311 5.32 7.63 24.46
C LYS A 311 5.09 9.13 24.59
N LYS A 312 6.08 9.90 25.08
CA LYS A 312 5.93 11.34 25.34
C LYS A 312 5.64 12.15 24.06
N ALA A 313 6.40 11.88 23.00
CA ALA A 313 6.28 12.57 21.71
C ALA A 313 4.95 12.23 21.03
N VAL A 314 4.63 10.96 20.92
CA VAL A 314 3.45 10.47 20.19
C VAL A 314 2.13 10.87 20.83
N ARG A 315 2.11 11.11 22.15
CA ARG A 315 0.92 11.68 22.82
C ARG A 315 0.60 13.09 22.36
N LYS A 316 1.60 13.89 21.96
CA LYS A 316 1.37 15.28 21.50
C LYS A 316 0.62 15.33 20.18
N ILE A 317 0.74 14.30 19.37
CA ILE A 317 0.05 14.19 18.10
C ILE A 317 -1.17 13.25 18.16
N HIS A 318 -1.59 12.84 19.36
CA HIS A 318 -2.65 11.87 19.57
C HIS A 318 -2.49 10.55 18.81
N PHE A 319 -1.25 10.17 18.51
CA PHE A 319 -0.94 8.89 17.88
C PHE A 319 -1.37 7.74 18.78
N LYS A 320 -2.06 6.76 18.21
CA LYS A 320 -2.52 5.54 18.89
C LYS A 320 -1.53 4.42 18.60
N PRO A 321 -0.62 4.08 19.52
CA PRO A 321 0.29 2.96 19.32
C PRO A 321 -0.47 1.67 19.02
N PHE A 322 0.01 0.94 18.04
CA PHE A 322 -0.57 -0.34 17.62
C PHE A 322 0.45 -1.46 17.78
N ASP A 323 -0.05 -2.69 17.89
CA ASP A 323 0.76 -3.89 18.01
C ASP A 323 1.03 -4.50 16.63
N LEU A 324 2.28 -4.86 16.40
CA LEU A 324 2.74 -5.52 15.18
C LEU A 324 3.08 -7.01 15.40
N THR A 325 2.87 -7.54 16.59
CA THR A 325 3.19 -8.95 16.92
C THR A 325 2.26 -9.94 16.20
N GLU A 326 1.11 -9.47 15.72
CA GLU A 326 0.13 -10.26 14.98
C GLU A 326 0.27 -10.13 13.45
N VAL A 327 1.27 -9.38 12.98
CA VAL A 327 1.49 -9.19 11.54
C VAL A 327 2.17 -10.42 10.94
N GLY A 328 1.77 -10.76 9.71
CA GLY A 328 2.25 -11.94 9.00
C GLY A 328 1.55 -13.22 9.44
N VAL A 329 2.12 -14.34 9.07
CA VAL A 329 1.54 -15.65 9.35
C VAL A 329 1.63 -16.04 10.82
N TYR A 330 0.68 -16.81 11.28
CA TYR A 330 0.58 -17.28 12.67
C TYR A 330 0.43 -18.80 12.73
N GLY A 331 0.56 -19.37 13.94
CA GLY A 331 0.46 -20.81 14.16
C GLY A 331 1.79 -21.44 14.57
N SER A 332 2.15 -22.60 14.01
CA SER A 332 3.34 -23.35 14.42
C SER A 332 4.65 -22.59 14.10
N SER A 333 5.71 -22.95 14.84
CA SER A 333 7.06 -22.43 14.56
C SER A 333 7.56 -22.80 13.17
N GLU A 334 7.22 -23.99 12.69
CA GLU A 334 7.56 -24.45 11.34
C GLU A 334 6.92 -23.59 10.25
N TRP A 335 5.66 -23.21 10.44
CA TRP A 335 4.96 -22.33 9.49
C TRP A 335 5.57 -20.94 9.45
N LYS A 336 5.88 -20.38 10.60
CA LYS A 336 6.56 -19.08 10.70
C LYS A 336 7.99 -19.12 10.14
N GLU A 337 8.69 -20.24 10.32
CA GLU A 337 10.03 -20.42 9.74
C GLU A 337 9.97 -20.54 8.20
N LYS A 338 8.95 -21.25 7.69
CA LYS A 338 8.70 -21.38 6.24
C LYS A 338 8.41 -20.03 5.56
N ALA A 339 7.92 -19.06 6.30
CA ALA A 339 7.65 -17.69 5.82
C ALA A 339 8.94 -16.86 5.64
N ARG A 340 10.05 -17.28 6.22
CA ARG A 340 11.30 -16.52 6.10
C ARG A 340 11.88 -16.64 4.71
N MET A 341 12.26 -15.50 4.18
CA MET A 341 13.00 -15.45 2.93
C MET A 341 14.39 -16.10 3.06
N PRO A 342 14.85 -16.88 2.10
CA PRO A 342 16.22 -17.44 2.11
C PRO A 342 17.28 -16.34 2.15
N GLU A 343 18.37 -16.55 2.91
CA GLU A 343 19.43 -15.54 3.04
C GLU A 343 20.07 -15.20 1.68
N GLU A 344 20.20 -16.17 0.79
CA GLU A 344 20.70 -15.93 -0.58
C GLU A 344 19.82 -14.92 -1.34
N SER A 345 18.50 -15.03 -1.24
CA SER A 345 17.55 -14.07 -1.84
C SER A 345 17.66 -12.70 -1.19
N LEU A 346 17.83 -12.63 0.14
CA LEU A 346 18.05 -11.38 0.85
C LEU A 346 19.36 -10.69 0.44
N GLU A 347 20.43 -11.43 0.29
CA GLU A 347 21.71 -10.90 -0.19
C GLU A 347 21.59 -10.36 -1.62
N LEU A 348 20.98 -11.12 -2.52
CA LEU A 348 20.73 -10.69 -3.89
C LEU A 348 19.87 -9.42 -3.96
N PHE A 349 18.81 -9.34 -3.15
CA PHE A 349 17.99 -8.14 -3.06
C PHE A 349 18.79 -6.92 -2.60
N ARG A 350 19.67 -7.09 -1.60
CA ARG A 350 20.57 -6.03 -1.12
C ARG A 350 21.52 -5.53 -2.21
N GLU A 351 22.07 -6.44 -3.02
CA GLU A 351 22.95 -6.06 -4.16
C GLU A 351 22.19 -5.28 -5.23
N ILE A 352 20.99 -5.72 -5.59
CA ILE A 352 20.12 -4.99 -6.53
C ILE A 352 19.74 -3.62 -5.95
N ALA A 353 19.40 -3.55 -4.68
CA ALA A 353 19.08 -2.29 -4.01
C ALA A 353 20.24 -1.29 -4.10
N LYS A 354 21.48 -1.73 -3.89
CA LYS A 354 22.68 -0.85 -4.05
C LYS A 354 22.78 -0.24 -5.46
N VAL A 355 22.31 -0.92 -6.48
CA VAL A 355 22.29 -0.41 -7.86
C VAL A 355 21.10 0.50 -8.10
N ARG A 356 19.90 0.08 -7.68
CA ARG A 356 18.65 0.77 -7.97
C ARG A 356 18.40 2.01 -7.10
N LEU A 357 19.10 2.14 -5.98
CA LEU A 357 19.03 3.30 -5.10
C LEU A 357 20.16 4.32 -5.36
N LYS A 358 21.06 4.08 -6.31
CA LYS A 358 22.00 5.09 -6.79
C LYS A 358 21.27 6.04 -7.74
N LYS A 359 21.25 7.32 -7.42
CA LYS A 359 20.91 8.40 -8.35
C LYS A 359 22.17 8.92 -8.99
#